data_d4652a30a2618252a9eaf35caa07994a
#
_entry.id   d4652a30a2618252a9eaf35caa07994a
#
_cell.length_a   1.000
_cell.length_b   1.000
_cell.length_c   1.000
_cell.angle_alpha   90.00
_cell.angle_beta   90.00
_cell.angle_gamma   90.00
#
_symmetry.space_group_name_H-M   'P 1'
#
loop_
_entity.id
_entity.type
_entity.pdbx_description
1 polymer ?
#
loop_
_entity_poly.entity_id
_entity_poly.type
_entity_poly.pdbx_seq_one_letter_code
_entity_poly.pdbx_strand_id
1 'polypeptide(L)'
;MSREALLDRLMERYNAQDVEAYAAMFTEDGCEGAYRGAVARQGRDGIREGYAKVFAEFPQNRATVLEKFVYGDQIVVREHVARSPEAEPFEVMAIYSFKGDLIDRVEFIR
;
A
#
# COMPACT_ATOMS: atom_id res chain seq x y z
N MET A 1 15.75 5.15 8.82
CA MET A 1 14.98 5.76 7.73
C MET A 1 13.67 6.29 8.29
N SER A 2 13.23 7.48 7.89
CA SER A 2 11.95 8.02 8.35
C SER A 2 10.77 7.23 7.77
N ARG A 3 9.63 7.31 8.44
CA ARG A 3 8.40 6.67 7.92
C ARG A 3 7.98 7.26 6.60
N GLU A 4 8.19 8.56 6.41
CA GLU A 4 7.90 9.19 5.11
C GLU A 4 8.77 8.62 4.00
N ALA A 5 10.07 8.42 4.26
CA ALA A 5 10.97 7.81 3.29
C ALA A 5 10.59 6.35 3.00
N LEU A 6 10.13 5.63 4.01
CA LEU A 6 9.64 4.26 3.83
C LEU A 6 8.37 4.24 2.96
N LEU A 7 7.46 5.19 3.19
CA LEU A 7 6.26 5.31 2.36
C LEU A 7 6.62 5.62 0.90
N ASP A 8 7.55 6.56 0.69
CA ASP A 8 8.00 6.91 -0.66
C ASP A 8 8.58 5.68 -1.37
N ARG A 9 9.37 4.89 -0.66
CA ARG A 9 9.94 3.65 -1.21
C ARG A 9 8.86 2.63 -1.52
N LEU A 10 7.87 2.50 -0.66
CA LEU A 10 6.73 1.60 -0.89
C LEU A 10 6.02 1.96 -2.18
N MET A 11 5.75 3.26 -2.39
CA MET A 11 5.06 3.74 -3.57
C MET A 11 5.89 3.52 -4.83
N GLU A 12 7.21 3.70 -4.76
CA GLU A 12 8.11 3.40 -5.87
C GLU A 12 8.01 1.93 -6.27
N ARG A 13 8.04 1.03 -5.30
CA ARG A 13 7.95 -0.41 -5.53
C ARG A 13 6.59 -0.82 -6.09
N TYR A 14 5.53 -0.21 -5.57
CA TYR A 14 4.18 -0.41 -6.08
C TYR A 14 4.10 0.01 -7.56
N ASN A 15 4.57 1.19 -7.89
CA ASN A 15 4.51 1.73 -9.25
C ASN A 15 5.46 1.00 -10.21
N ALA A 16 6.55 0.43 -9.70
CA ALA A 16 7.44 -0.43 -10.47
C ALA A 16 6.86 -1.84 -10.64
N GLN A 17 5.79 -2.15 -9.91
CA GLN A 17 5.15 -3.48 -9.90
C GLN A 17 6.10 -4.59 -9.46
N ASP A 18 7.03 -4.26 -8.58
CA ASP A 18 7.97 -5.20 -7.99
C ASP A 18 7.33 -5.81 -6.75
N VAL A 19 6.57 -6.88 -6.95
CA VAL A 19 5.78 -7.47 -5.88
C VAL A 19 6.63 -8.01 -4.75
N GLU A 20 7.80 -8.60 -5.05
CA GLU A 20 8.68 -9.13 -4.02
C GLU A 20 9.25 -8.02 -3.14
N ALA A 21 9.73 -6.95 -3.75
CA ALA A 21 10.26 -5.80 -3.01
C ALA A 21 9.16 -5.07 -2.25
N TYR A 22 7.95 -4.99 -2.80
CA TYR A 22 6.80 -4.40 -2.14
C TYR A 22 6.44 -5.19 -0.87
N ALA A 23 6.25 -6.50 -0.99
CA ALA A 23 5.89 -7.36 0.12
C ALA A 23 6.96 -7.40 1.21
N ALA A 24 8.23 -7.28 0.84
CA ALA A 24 9.34 -7.27 1.79
C ALA A 24 9.29 -6.09 2.75
N MET A 25 8.51 -5.04 2.46
CA MET A 25 8.37 -3.90 3.35
C MET A 25 7.36 -4.12 4.48
N PHE A 26 6.71 -5.25 4.51
CA PHE A 26 5.72 -5.59 5.54
C PHE A 26 6.33 -6.52 6.59
N THR A 27 5.81 -6.45 7.81
CA THR A 27 6.14 -7.46 8.83
C THR A 27 5.60 -8.82 8.36
N GLU A 28 6.13 -9.91 8.93
CA GLU A 28 5.66 -11.25 8.59
C GLU A 28 4.15 -11.40 8.79
N ASP A 29 3.63 -10.81 9.86
CA ASP A 29 2.20 -10.86 10.20
C ASP A 29 1.43 -9.63 9.73
N GLY A 30 2.04 -8.78 8.94
CA GLY A 30 1.40 -7.57 8.42
C GLY A 30 0.13 -7.88 7.65
N CYS A 31 -0.79 -6.95 7.65
CA CYS A 31 -2.07 -7.18 6.98
C CYS A 31 -2.59 -5.93 6.30
N GLU A 32 -3.58 -6.15 5.45
CA GLU A 32 -4.22 -5.11 4.69
C GLU A 32 -5.73 -5.38 4.64
N GLY A 33 -6.53 -4.34 4.83
CA GLY A 33 -7.98 -4.52 4.83
C GLY A 33 -8.74 -3.21 4.84
N ALA A 34 -10.05 -3.31 5.00
CA ALA A 34 -10.92 -2.16 5.09
C ALA A 34 -10.82 -1.55 6.49
N TYR A 35 -10.83 -0.22 6.56
CA TYR A 35 -10.89 0.47 7.83
C TYR A 35 -12.15 0.03 8.59
N ARG A 36 -11.97 -0.44 9.82
CA ARG A 36 -13.04 -0.95 10.68
C ARG A 36 -13.84 -2.10 10.03
N GLY A 37 -13.22 -2.80 9.10
CA GLY A 37 -13.82 -3.92 8.41
C GLY A 37 -12.92 -5.14 8.39
N ALA A 38 -13.17 -6.04 7.45
CA ALA A 38 -12.45 -7.30 7.36
C ALA A 38 -11.05 -7.13 6.81
N VAL A 39 -10.13 -7.99 7.26
CA VAL A 39 -8.81 -8.13 6.66
C VAL A 39 -8.97 -8.82 5.30
N ALA A 40 -8.43 -8.20 4.25
CA ALA A 40 -8.47 -8.73 2.90
C ALA A 40 -7.24 -9.57 2.55
N ARG A 41 -6.07 -9.16 3.07
CA ARG A 41 -4.80 -9.84 2.84
C ARG A 41 -4.09 -10.00 4.18
N GLN A 42 -3.83 -11.25 4.55
CA GLN A 42 -3.22 -11.56 5.84
C GLN A 42 -1.80 -12.04 5.66
N GLY A 43 -0.87 -11.37 6.36
CA GLY A 43 0.54 -11.70 6.36
C GLY A 43 1.27 -11.24 5.11
N ARG A 44 2.60 -11.24 5.18
CA ARG A 44 3.44 -10.87 4.05
C ARG A 44 3.13 -11.72 2.82
N ASP A 45 2.90 -13.01 3.01
CA ASP A 45 2.58 -13.90 1.89
C ASP A 45 1.24 -13.58 1.26
N GLY A 46 0.23 -13.27 2.08
CA GLY A 46 -1.08 -12.85 1.57
C GLY A 46 -1.02 -11.56 0.78
N ILE A 47 -0.20 -10.62 1.25
CA ILE A 47 0.04 -9.36 0.56
C ILE A 47 0.74 -9.61 -0.77
N ARG A 48 1.78 -10.46 -0.78
CA ARG A 48 2.50 -10.82 -2.01
C ARG A 48 1.56 -11.44 -3.03
N GLU A 49 0.77 -12.42 -2.62
CA GLU A 49 -0.16 -13.11 -3.52
C GLU A 49 -1.21 -12.16 -4.09
N GLY A 50 -1.76 -11.29 -3.24
CA GLY A 50 -2.79 -10.33 -3.66
C GLY A 50 -2.26 -9.34 -4.68
N TYR A 51 -1.08 -8.76 -4.45
CA TYR A 51 -0.51 -7.78 -5.36
C TYR A 51 0.09 -8.41 -6.61
N ALA A 52 0.53 -9.66 -6.55
CA ALA A 52 0.92 -10.38 -7.77
C ALA A 52 -0.25 -10.44 -8.76
N LYS A 53 -1.46 -10.67 -8.25
CA LYS A 53 -2.66 -10.69 -9.07
C LYS A 53 -3.02 -9.30 -9.61
N VAL A 54 -2.96 -8.29 -8.75
CA VAL A 54 -3.26 -6.90 -9.14
C VAL A 54 -2.30 -6.44 -10.24
N PHE A 55 -1.01 -6.66 -10.06
CA PHE A 55 0.00 -6.22 -11.04
C PHE A 55 -0.09 -7.00 -12.34
N ALA A 56 -0.44 -8.28 -12.29
CA ALA A 56 -0.64 -9.07 -13.50
C ALA A 56 -1.87 -8.60 -14.28
N GLU A 57 -2.96 -8.27 -13.56
CA GLU A 57 -4.20 -7.80 -14.18
C GLU A 57 -4.10 -6.37 -14.69
N PHE A 58 -3.36 -5.51 -13.96
CA PHE A 58 -3.24 -4.10 -14.28
C PHE A 58 -1.77 -3.69 -14.43
N PRO A 59 -1.09 -4.08 -15.53
CA PRO A 59 0.35 -3.85 -15.67
C PRO A 59 0.73 -2.37 -15.77
N GLN A 60 -0.23 -1.46 -15.98
CA GLN A 60 0.01 -0.02 -16.03
C GLN A 60 -0.57 0.72 -14.81
N ASN A 61 -0.90 -0.03 -13.77
CA ASN A 61 -1.48 0.56 -12.56
C ASN A 61 -0.47 1.48 -11.87
N ARG A 62 -0.93 2.67 -11.47
CA ARG A 62 -0.12 3.65 -10.76
C ARG A 62 -0.90 4.26 -9.61
N ALA A 63 -0.19 4.53 -8.54
CA ALA A 63 -0.73 5.26 -7.40
C ALA A 63 0.12 6.50 -7.14
N THR A 64 -0.53 7.59 -6.78
CA THR A 64 0.11 8.87 -6.45
C THR A 64 -0.41 9.35 -5.10
N VAL A 65 0.48 9.69 -4.19
CA VAL A 65 0.10 10.28 -2.91
C VAL A 65 -0.20 11.76 -3.15
N LEU A 66 -1.43 12.17 -2.87
CA LEU A 66 -1.88 13.56 -3.03
C LEU A 66 -1.65 14.37 -1.76
N GLU A 67 -1.91 13.77 -0.61
CA GLU A 67 -1.70 14.37 0.70
C GLU A 67 -1.29 13.30 1.70
N LYS A 68 -0.50 13.70 2.69
CA LYS A 68 -0.11 12.80 3.77
C LYS A 68 -0.02 13.53 5.09
N PHE A 69 -0.35 12.83 6.16
CA PHE A 69 -0.24 13.32 7.52
C PHE A 69 0.50 12.29 8.35
N VAL A 70 1.63 12.69 8.92
CA VAL A 70 2.46 11.80 9.74
C VAL A 70 2.15 12.05 11.22
N TYR A 71 1.84 10.98 11.93
CA TYR A 71 1.59 11.07 13.36
C TYR A 71 2.09 9.81 14.05
N GLY A 72 3.20 9.96 14.78
CA GLY A 72 3.81 8.84 15.48
C GLY A 72 4.21 7.71 14.54
N ASP A 73 3.70 6.53 14.79
CA ASP A 73 3.96 5.32 13.98
C ASP A 73 2.97 5.14 12.85
N GLN A 74 2.21 6.18 12.51
CA GLN A 74 1.19 6.10 11.47
C GLN A 74 1.35 7.21 10.45
N ILE A 75 1.00 6.90 9.21
CA ILE A 75 0.86 7.90 8.14
C ILE A 75 -0.50 7.68 7.52
N VAL A 76 -1.30 8.75 7.45
CA VAL A 76 -2.58 8.75 6.75
C VAL A 76 -2.37 9.46 5.42
N VAL A 77 -2.79 8.82 4.34
CA VAL A 77 -2.60 9.39 3.00
C VAL A 77 -3.90 9.42 2.23
N ARG A 78 -4.00 10.38 1.32
CA ARG A 78 -5.02 10.40 0.28
C ARG A 78 -4.30 10.02 -1.01
N GLU A 79 -4.73 8.93 -1.63
CA GLU A 79 -4.09 8.38 -2.82
C GLU A 79 -5.01 8.45 -4.04
N HIS A 80 -4.41 8.74 -5.18
CA HIS A 80 -5.04 8.68 -6.48
C HIS A 80 -4.53 7.42 -7.16
N VAL A 81 -5.44 6.56 -7.61
CA VAL A 81 -5.09 5.27 -8.22
C VAL A 81 -5.67 5.21 -9.62
N ALA A 82 -4.82 4.91 -10.60
CA ALA A 82 -5.22 4.69 -11.99
C ALA A 82 -4.81 3.28 -12.39
N ARG A 83 -5.79 2.44 -12.74
CA ARG A 83 -5.54 1.05 -13.14
C ARG A 83 -4.87 0.97 -14.51
N SER A 84 -5.15 1.94 -15.37
CA SER A 84 -4.51 2.10 -16.67
C SER A 84 -4.66 3.56 -17.12
N PRO A 85 -3.94 4.01 -18.16
CA PRO A 85 -4.12 5.38 -18.67
C PRO A 85 -5.54 5.68 -19.16
N GLU A 86 -6.27 4.67 -19.58
CA GLU A 86 -7.63 4.81 -20.12
C GLU A 86 -8.72 4.59 -19.05
N ALA A 87 -8.38 4.02 -17.92
CA ALA A 87 -9.36 3.73 -16.87
C ALA A 87 -9.71 4.98 -16.08
N GLU A 88 -10.95 5.07 -15.62
CA GLU A 88 -11.37 6.13 -14.72
C GLU A 88 -10.61 5.98 -13.40
N PRO A 89 -9.83 6.99 -12.99
CA PRO A 89 -9.10 6.91 -11.73
C PRO A 89 -10.04 7.02 -10.53
N PHE A 90 -9.58 6.54 -9.39
CA PHE A 90 -10.31 6.68 -8.14
C PHE A 90 -9.38 7.12 -7.02
N GLU A 91 -9.96 7.67 -5.96
CA GLU A 91 -9.21 8.04 -4.76
C GLU A 91 -9.54 7.07 -3.63
N VAL A 92 -8.57 6.89 -2.77
CA VAL A 92 -8.71 6.11 -1.55
C VAL A 92 -7.89 6.76 -0.45
N MET A 93 -8.37 6.69 0.79
CA MET A 93 -7.55 7.03 1.93
C MET A 93 -6.95 5.76 2.51
N ALA A 94 -5.71 5.84 2.90
CA ALA A 94 -5.01 4.69 3.49
C ALA A 94 -4.34 5.11 4.79
N ILE A 95 -4.41 4.23 5.78
CA ILE A 95 -3.72 4.39 7.05
C ILE A 95 -2.62 3.34 7.10
N TYR A 96 -1.37 3.79 7.08
CA TYR A 96 -0.21 2.92 7.21
C TYR A 96 0.26 2.95 8.65
N SER A 97 0.30 1.79 9.30
CA SER A 97 0.81 1.64 10.65
C SER A 97 2.15 0.90 10.59
N PHE A 98 3.17 1.47 11.20
CA PHE A 98 4.53 0.96 11.14
C PHE A 98 4.92 0.28 12.44
N LYS A 99 5.78 -0.73 12.33
CA LYS A 99 6.44 -1.39 13.46
C LYS A 99 7.92 -1.42 13.12
N GLY A 100 8.71 -0.54 13.76
CA GLY A 100 10.08 -0.31 13.34
C GLY A 100 10.13 0.25 11.94
N ASP A 101 10.93 -0.35 11.08
CA ASP A 101 11.08 0.07 9.68
C ASP A 101 10.20 -0.74 8.72
N LEU A 102 9.22 -1.47 9.25
CA LEU A 102 8.31 -2.28 8.45
C LEU A 102 6.86 -1.83 8.66
N ILE A 103 6.03 -2.11 7.68
CA ILE A 103 4.61 -1.82 7.74
C ILE A 103 3.91 -3.02 8.38
N ASP A 104 3.13 -2.74 9.41
CA ASP A 104 2.40 -3.77 10.15
C ASP A 104 0.95 -3.88 9.70
N ARG A 105 0.36 -2.78 9.23
CA ARG A 105 -1.03 -2.77 8.80
C ARG A 105 -1.27 -1.64 7.81
N VAL A 106 -2.09 -1.92 6.81
CA VAL A 106 -2.66 -0.90 5.93
C VAL A 106 -4.17 -1.04 5.97
N GLU A 107 -4.85 0.08 6.23
CA GLU A 107 -6.30 0.12 6.26
C GLU A 107 -6.79 1.14 5.24
N PHE A 108 -7.76 0.73 4.40
CA PHE A 108 -8.30 1.59 3.35
C PHE A 108 -9.68 2.10 3.70
N ILE A 109 -9.87 3.39 3.48
CA ILE A 109 -11.17 4.08 3.57
C ILE A 109 -11.56 4.44 2.14
N ARG A 110 -12.70 3.93 1.72
CA ARG A 110 -13.16 4.17 0.35
C ARG A 110 -14.57 4.73 0.34
#